data_7eede8683fcc2f0bcdf43b6d60c36b37
#
_entry.id   7eede8683fcc2f0bcdf43b6d60c36b37
#
_cell.length_a   1.000
_cell.length_b   1.000
_cell.length_c   1.000
_cell.angle_alpha   90.00
_cell.angle_beta   90.00
_cell.angle_gamma   90.00
#
_symmetry.space_group_name_H-M   'P 1'
#
loop_
_entity.id
_entity.type
_entity.pdbx_description
1 polymer ?
#
loop_
_entity_poly.entity_id
_entity_poly.type
_entity_poly.pdbx_seq_one_letter_code
_entity_poly.pdbx_strand_id
1 'polypeptide(L)'
;MSWHPIADRAAARSLGDALRRVRYTEEAVIDLLGEEGYGITRDDVPVGERRLPDSRLGTVLRALFLQQPVPVEDLAHALGRAAVEALEATGLAAVGDEVALHGRIVPVGDLFVTSDDFPGEDAEKDPPDFVAAYTPTSKLCDALTPRGPVERALDIGTGSGVQAMLSARQAREVVATDVNPRALAFTELNAALNGFTNIECRLGSLFEPVEGETFDVITSNAPFVVSPENRWAYRDGGLEADQFSELIVQEAIKHLSDDGYATLLVSWVAEDEDDSEARPLEWAAGGECDSWILPIYALDQLDHAVRWNVHLTGQPEPFGQVIDRWTSYLDELGVELVTEGAILLHRRSGDSHASRVDVVDDDLVDHAGNQIKRAFEARARLVELGKPNDLLDEHVSLAGLVRLERELDAETGRPRETGALVQITEGMHLGVETQPGLLEIVGALDGTASIGDVVDEAARARGLSGPDAKRLRRDALDLVRELLELGAARFA
;
A
#
# COMPACT_ATOMS: atom_id res chain seq x y z
N MET A 1 23.42 -0.48 22.74
CA MET A 1 22.85 0.77 22.19
C MET A 1 22.77 0.56 20.69
N SER A 2 21.58 0.71 20.14
CA SER A 2 21.39 0.73 18.69
C SER A 2 22.21 1.89 18.10
N TRP A 3 22.75 1.69 16.90
CA TRP A 3 23.40 2.76 16.14
C TRP A 3 22.35 3.80 15.72
N HIS A 4 22.76 5.05 15.51
CA HIS A 4 21.85 6.11 15.07
C HIS A 4 22.31 6.68 13.74
N PRO A 5 21.42 6.81 12.73
CA PRO A 5 21.73 7.52 11.51
C PRO A 5 21.92 9.02 11.81
N ILE A 6 22.83 9.64 11.06
CA ILE A 6 23.14 11.07 11.16
C ILE A 6 22.69 11.74 9.87
N ALA A 7 21.78 12.69 9.97
CA ALA A 7 21.28 13.44 8.82
C ALA A 7 22.25 14.54 8.35
N ASP A 8 23.50 14.17 8.07
CA ASP A 8 24.43 15.07 7.35
C ASP A 8 23.97 15.20 5.89
N ARG A 9 23.23 16.26 5.60
CA ARG A 9 22.62 16.49 4.28
C ARG A 9 23.62 16.53 3.14
N ALA A 10 24.85 17.04 3.37
CA ALA A 10 25.86 17.14 2.34
C ALA A 10 26.46 15.76 2.02
N ALA A 11 26.82 15.01 3.07
CA ALA A 11 27.32 13.64 2.94
C ALA A 11 26.27 12.73 2.33
N ALA A 12 25.03 12.75 2.82
CA ALA A 12 23.93 11.96 2.29
C ALA A 12 23.69 12.22 0.80
N ARG A 13 23.64 13.50 0.38
CA ARG A 13 23.47 13.85 -1.05
C ARG A 13 24.64 13.35 -1.90
N SER A 14 25.89 13.47 -1.40
CA SER A 14 27.07 12.95 -2.09
C SER A 14 27.01 11.44 -2.31
N LEU A 15 26.53 10.70 -1.29
CA LEU A 15 26.29 9.26 -1.36
C LEU A 15 25.21 8.94 -2.39
N GLY A 16 24.04 9.60 -2.34
CA GLY A 16 22.96 9.40 -3.28
C GLY A 16 23.40 9.62 -4.75
N ASP A 17 24.20 10.67 -4.99
CA ASP A 17 24.76 10.94 -6.32
C ASP A 17 25.73 9.83 -6.76
N ALA A 18 26.49 9.24 -5.83
CA ALA A 18 27.37 8.12 -6.14
C ALA A 18 26.58 6.85 -6.50
N LEU A 19 25.51 6.56 -5.76
CA LEU A 19 24.62 5.41 -6.02
C LEU A 19 23.95 5.53 -7.39
N ARG A 20 23.48 6.73 -7.77
CA ARG A 20 22.91 6.98 -9.11
C ARG A 20 23.95 6.76 -10.21
N ARG A 21 25.20 7.22 -10.02
CA ARG A 21 26.28 7.03 -10.99
C ARG A 21 26.61 5.58 -11.29
N VAL A 22 26.53 4.71 -10.29
CA VAL A 22 26.77 3.26 -10.46
C VAL A 22 25.53 2.49 -10.88
N ARG A 23 24.39 3.19 -11.06
CA ARG A 23 23.09 2.59 -11.39
C ARG A 23 22.65 1.53 -10.37
N TYR A 24 22.76 1.89 -9.10
CA TYR A 24 22.24 1.07 -8.02
C TYR A 24 20.72 1.24 -7.99
N THR A 25 20.00 0.40 -8.71
CA THR A 25 18.54 0.46 -8.90
C THR A 25 17.87 -0.85 -8.53
N GLU A 26 16.57 -0.82 -8.27
CA GLU A 26 15.76 -2.01 -8.03
C GLU A 26 15.89 -3.01 -9.19
N GLU A 27 15.78 -2.55 -10.43
CA GLU A 27 15.98 -3.38 -11.63
C GLU A 27 17.35 -4.07 -11.62
N ALA A 28 18.41 -3.35 -11.23
CA ALA A 28 19.76 -3.93 -11.15
C ALA A 28 19.90 -4.99 -10.04
N VAL A 29 19.17 -4.84 -8.93
CA VAL A 29 19.09 -5.86 -7.87
C VAL A 29 18.39 -7.11 -8.42
N ILE A 30 17.23 -6.92 -9.06
CA ILE A 30 16.43 -8.00 -9.64
C ILE A 30 17.21 -8.73 -10.74
N ASP A 31 17.88 -8.01 -11.63
CA ASP A 31 18.69 -8.59 -12.70
C ASP A 31 19.81 -9.49 -12.18
N LEU A 32 20.44 -9.13 -11.05
CA LEU A 32 21.60 -9.84 -10.51
C LEU A 32 21.23 -10.90 -9.49
N LEU A 33 20.20 -10.67 -8.67
CA LEU A 33 19.83 -11.57 -7.58
C LEU A 33 18.55 -12.37 -7.87
N GLY A 34 17.77 -11.99 -8.90
CA GLY A 34 16.46 -12.53 -9.26
C GLY A 34 15.33 -11.76 -8.54
N GLU A 35 14.08 -11.96 -8.97
CA GLU A 35 12.91 -11.31 -8.36
C GLU A 35 12.80 -11.64 -6.87
N GLU A 36 12.98 -12.88 -6.48
CA GLU A 36 13.04 -13.32 -5.08
C GLU A 36 14.22 -12.71 -4.32
N GLY A 37 15.28 -12.29 -5.02
CA GLY A 37 16.47 -11.67 -4.43
C GLY A 37 16.20 -10.32 -3.78
N TYR A 38 15.09 -9.65 -4.09
CA TYR A 38 14.71 -8.41 -3.44
C TYR A 38 14.20 -8.63 -2.00
N GLY A 39 13.51 -9.75 -1.78
CA GLY A 39 13.01 -10.19 -0.48
C GLY A 39 13.96 -11.11 0.30
N ILE A 40 15.26 -11.19 -0.08
CA ILE A 40 16.19 -12.12 0.57
C ILE A 40 16.29 -11.88 2.07
N THR A 41 16.44 -12.98 2.78
CA THR A 41 16.70 -13.03 4.22
C THR A 41 18.21 -13.14 4.49
N ARG A 42 18.60 -13.07 5.76
CA ARG A 42 20.01 -13.27 6.15
C ARG A 42 20.56 -14.63 5.71
N ASP A 43 19.72 -15.66 5.71
CA ASP A 43 20.11 -17.02 5.27
C ASP A 43 20.40 -17.12 3.79
N ASP A 44 19.80 -16.25 2.97
CA ASP A 44 19.98 -16.22 1.54
C ASP A 44 21.26 -15.48 1.11
N VAL A 45 21.87 -14.72 2.01
CA VAL A 45 23.10 -13.94 1.73
C VAL A 45 24.19 -14.77 1.06
N PRO A 46 24.51 -16.01 1.51
CA PRO A 46 25.53 -16.83 0.85
C PRO A 46 25.18 -17.19 -0.60
N VAL A 47 23.90 -17.26 -0.93
CA VAL A 47 23.41 -17.50 -2.31
C VAL A 47 23.55 -16.23 -3.12
N GLY A 48 23.09 -15.09 -2.56
CA GLY A 48 23.23 -13.77 -3.16
C GLY A 48 24.68 -13.44 -3.52
N GLU A 49 25.63 -13.67 -2.61
CA GLU A 49 27.05 -13.44 -2.86
C GLU A 49 27.59 -14.20 -4.08
N ARG A 50 27.13 -15.45 -4.29
CA ARG A 50 27.56 -16.29 -5.42
C ARG A 50 26.96 -15.85 -6.74
N ARG A 51 25.85 -15.12 -6.73
CA ARG A 51 25.23 -14.55 -7.94
C ARG A 51 25.89 -13.25 -8.38
N LEU A 52 26.51 -12.51 -7.43
CA LEU A 52 27.10 -11.22 -7.73
C LEU A 52 28.36 -11.33 -8.61
N PRO A 53 28.45 -10.60 -9.73
CA PRO A 53 29.63 -10.55 -10.57
C PRO A 53 30.78 -9.81 -9.88
N ASP A 54 32.01 -10.08 -10.34
CA ASP A 54 33.20 -9.29 -10.01
C ASP A 54 33.16 -7.97 -10.80
N SER A 55 32.40 -6.99 -10.29
CA SER A 55 32.17 -5.70 -10.93
C SER A 55 31.92 -4.61 -9.89
N ARG A 56 31.98 -3.33 -10.32
CA ARG A 56 31.67 -2.20 -9.43
C ARG A 56 30.29 -2.34 -8.78
N LEU A 57 29.27 -2.68 -9.57
CA LEU A 57 27.91 -2.87 -9.06
C LEU A 57 27.83 -4.07 -8.13
N GLY A 58 28.50 -5.20 -8.46
CA GLY A 58 28.58 -6.37 -7.58
C GLY A 58 29.21 -6.04 -6.21
N THR A 59 30.27 -5.22 -6.18
CA THR A 59 30.87 -4.75 -4.92
C THR A 59 29.91 -3.88 -4.11
N VAL A 60 29.16 -2.99 -4.80
CA VAL A 60 28.16 -2.12 -4.14
C VAL A 60 27.02 -2.94 -3.56
N LEU A 61 26.47 -3.91 -4.33
CA LEU A 61 25.41 -4.80 -3.85
C LEU A 61 25.89 -5.65 -2.66
N ARG A 62 27.10 -6.18 -2.73
CA ARG A 62 27.68 -6.93 -1.60
C ARG A 62 27.74 -6.10 -0.33
N ALA A 63 28.22 -4.86 -0.42
CA ALA A 63 28.33 -3.99 0.75
C ALA A 63 26.98 -3.46 1.25
N LEU A 64 26.16 -2.88 0.35
CA LEU A 64 25.01 -2.07 0.75
C LEU A 64 23.73 -2.87 0.86
N PHE A 65 23.54 -3.88 0.01
CA PHE A 65 22.34 -4.70 -0.04
C PHE A 65 22.48 -5.99 0.77
N LEU A 66 23.58 -6.73 0.59
CA LEU A 66 23.85 -7.96 1.32
C LEU A 66 24.54 -7.72 2.67
N GLN A 67 24.94 -6.49 2.98
CA GLN A 67 25.62 -6.07 4.22
C GLN A 67 26.88 -6.88 4.54
N GLN A 68 27.60 -7.32 3.53
CA GLN A 68 28.85 -8.02 3.72
C GLN A 68 30.01 -7.02 3.79
N PRO A 69 30.97 -7.19 4.74
CA PRO A 69 32.17 -6.37 4.78
C PRO A 69 32.93 -6.45 3.46
N VAL A 70 33.37 -5.32 2.95
CA VAL A 70 34.17 -5.23 1.73
C VAL A 70 35.41 -4.37 1.99
N PRO A 71 36.57 -4.67 1.34
CA PRO A 71 37.77 -3.84 1.46
C PRO A 71 37.45 -2.38 1.10
N VAL A 72 37.95 -1.43 1.91
CA VAL A 72 37.70 0.00 1.71
C VAL A 72 38.12 0.49 0.32
N GLU A 73 39.23 -0.01 -0.22
CA GLU A 73 39.72 0.38 -1.52
C GLU A 73 38.82 -0.14 -2.66
N ASP A 74 38.20 -1.31 -2.52
CA ASP A 74 37.28 -1.88 -3.49
C ASP A 74 35.98 -1.07 -3.55
N LEU A 75 35.42 -0.70 -2.38
CA LEU A 75 34.24 0.15 -2.34
C LEU A 75 34.53 1.58 -2.82
N ALA A 76 35.71 2.12 -2.49
CA ALA A 76 36.16 3.43 -2.97
C ALA A 76 36.40 3.42 -4.50
N HIS A 77 36.86 2.29 -5.07
CA HIS A 77 36.95 2.14 -6.52
C HIS A 77 35.55 2.09 -7.17
N ALA A 78 34.58 1.46 -6.54
CA ALA A 78 33.23 1.33 -7.06
C ALA A 78 32.41 2.63 -6.96
N LEU A 79 32.36 3.26 -5.80
CA LEU A 79 31.51 4.44 -5.50
C LEU A 79 32.26 5.77 -5.54
N GLY A 80 33.58 5.75 -5.36
CA GLY A 80 34.39 6.93 -5.09
C GLY A 80 34.65 7.13 -3.59
N ARG A 81 35.85 7.65 -3.24
CA ARG A 81 36.30 7.85 -1.85
C ARG A 81 35.33 8.76 -1.04
N ALA A 82 34.81 9.81 -1.66
CA ALA A 82 33.84 10.71 -1.01
C ALA A 82 32.53 9.99 -0.61
N ALA A 83 32.12 8.95 -1.31
CA ALA A 83 30.94 8.16 -0.93
C ALA A 83 31.23 7.25 0.28
N VAL A 84 32.45 6.71 0.38
CA VAL A 84 32.86 5.94 1.56
C VAL A 84 32.95 6.84 2.80
N GLU A 85 33.53 8.03 2.66
CA GLU A 85 33.54 9.06 3.70
C GLU A 85 32.12 9.48 4.11
N ALA A 86 31.19 9.54 3.15
CA ALA A 86 29.80 9.87 3.43
C ALA A 86 29.08 8.75 4.20
N LEU A 87 29.38 7.47 3.94
CA LEU A 87 28.84 6.35 4.72
C LEU A 87 29.25 6.46 6.19
N GLU A 88 30.50 6.84 6.46
CA GLU A 88 30.99 7.05 7.82
C GLU A 88 30.36 8.29 8.46
N ALA A 89 30.33 9.43 7.75
CA ALA A 89 29.78 10.71 8.24
C ALA A 89 28.29 10.63 8.57
N THR A 90 27.53 9.79 7.82
CA THR A 90 26.11 9.54 8.07
C THR A 90 25.86 8.45 9.11
N GLY A 91 26.91 7.86 9.68
CA GLY A 91 26.79 6.77 10.66
C GLY A 91 26.29 5.45 10.05
N LEU A 92 26.20 5.36 8.73
CA LEU A 92 25.72 4.15 8.06
C LEU A 92 26.73 3.01 8.06
N ALA A 93 28.01 3.30 8.20
CA ALA A 93 29.06 2.29 8.23
C ALA A 93 30.19 2.61 9.20
N ALA A 94 30.82 1.55 9.69
CA ALA A 94 32.15 1.61 10.26
C ALA A 94 33.19 1.44 9.13
N VAL A 95 34.18 2.36 9.08
CA VAL A 95 35.21 2.37 8.04
C VAL A 95 36.58 2.13 8.69
N GLY A 96 37.25 1.07 8.25
CA GLY A 96 38.60 0.67 8.65
C GLY A 96 39.36 0.14 7.44
N ASP A 97 40.00 -1.05 7.56
CA ASP A 97 40.54 -1.77 6.40
C ASP A 97 39.39 -2.27 5.51
N GLU A 98 38.24 -2.52 6.11
CA GLU A 98 36.99 -2.88 5.46
C GLU A 98 35.89 -1.87 5.81
N VAL A 99 34.85 -1.80 4.97
CA VAL A 99 33.61 -1.06 5.22
C VAL A 99 32.56 -2.07 5.65
N ALA A 100 32.02 -1.90 6.84
CA ALA A 100 30.94 -2.71 7.39
C ALA A 100 29.71 -1.81 7.68
N LEU A 101 28.58 -2.09 7.07
CA LEU A 101 27.36 -1.33 7.28
C LEU A 101 26.69 -1.68 8.61
N HIS A 102 26.10 -0.67 9.24
CA HIS A 102 25.25 -0.82 10.41
C HIS A 102 23.79 -1.07 10.07
N GLY A 103 23.36 -0.71 8.86
CA GLY A 103 22.04 -0.90 8.32
C GLY A 103 22.09 -1.15 6.82
N ARG A 104 20.95 -1.36 6.19
CA ARG A 104 20.84 -1.59 4.74
C ARG A 104 20.62 -0.30 3.99
N ILE A 105 20.99 -0.29 2.72
CA ILE A 105 20.54 0.71 1.75
C ILE A 105 19.88 -0.08 0.60
N VAL A 106 18.57 0.07 0.46
CA VAL A 106 17.76 -0.65 -0.52
C VAL A 106 17.25 0.34 -1.57
N PRO A 107 17.42 0.05 -2.87
CA PRO A 107 16.77 0.86 -3.90
C PRO A 107 15.28 0.48 -3.95
N VAL A 108 14.39 1.47 -4.00
CA VAL A 108 12.93 1.34 -4.12
C VAL A 108 12.50 2.20 -5.29
N GLY A 109 12.26 1.59 -6.45
CA GLY A 109 12.13 2.32 -7.69
C GLY A 109 13.38 3.16 -7.95
N ASP A 110 13.25 4.48 -7.95
CA ASP A 110 14.34 5.45 -8.10
C ASP A 110 14.82 6.07 -6.78
N LEU A 111 14.27 5.63 -5.63
CA LEU A 111 14.67 6.06 -4.30
C LEU A 111 15.72 5.11 -3.71
N PHE A 112 16.51 5.66 -2.78
CA PHE A 112 17.37 4.88 -1.87
C PHE A 112 16.81 4.98 -0.47
N VAL A 113 16.54 3.83 0.16
CA VAL A 113 15.97 3.74 1.50
C VAL A 113 16.97 3.07 2.42
N THR A 114 17.39 3.79 3.45
CA THR A 114 18.20 3.22 4.53
C THR A 114 17.28 2.77 5.67
N SER A 115 17.63 1.66 6.28
CA SER A 115 16.89 1.05 7.40
C SER A 115 17.84 0.27 8.28
N ASP A 116 17.30 -0.34 9.33
CA ASP A 116 18.02 -1.37 10.04
C ASP A 116 18.35 -2.59 9.15
N ASP A 117 19.13 -3.48 9.69
CA ASP A 117 19.53 -4.75 9.10
C ASP A 117 18.30 -5.61 8.71
N PHE A 118 18.55 -6.75 8.09
CA PHE A 118 17.53 -7.77 7.96
C PHE A 118 16.85 -8.02 9.30
N PRO A 119 15.51 -8.07 9.36
CA PRO A 119 14.84 -8.53 10.57
C PRO A 119 15.44 -9.88 10.96
N GLY A 120 15.89 -9.98 12.21
CA GLY A 120 16.63 -11.15 12.66
C GLY A 120 15.70 -12.37 12.67
N GLU A 121 16.25 -13.56 12.34
CA GLU A 121 15.60 -14.83 12.66
C GLU A 121 15.35 -14.96 14.17
N ASP A 122 16.13 -14.26 14.95
CA ASP A 122 16.02 -14.12 16.39
C ASP A 122 15.50 -12.70 16.66
N ALA A 123 14.20 -12.52 16.41
CA ALA A 123 13.51 -11.26 16.70
C ALA A 123 13.71 -10.81 18.17
N GLU A 124 14.16 -11.72 19.05
CA GLU A 124 14.57 -11.36 20.41
C GLU A 124 15.81 -10.45 20.44
N LYS A 125 16.59 -10.38 19.38
CA LYS A 125 17.77 -9.51 19.27
C LYS A 125 17.49 -8.17 18.62
N ASP A 126 16.35 -8.02 17.95
CA ASP A 126 16.01 -6.74 17.36
C ASP A 126 15.71 -5.70 18.45
N PRO A 127 16.26 -4.51 18.34
CA PRO A 127 16.02 -3.47 19.34
C PRO A 127 14.55 -3.03 19.30
N PRO A 128 14.00 -2.56 20.43
CA PRO A 128 12.61 -2.06 20.45
C PRO A 128 12.36 -0.88 19.50
N ASP A 129 13.42 -0.13 19.16
CA ASP A 129 13.43 1.01 18.25
C ASP A 129 13.82 0.63 16.80
N PHE A 130 13.66 -0.64 16.43
CA PHE A 130 13.94 -1.15 15.09
C PHE A 130 13.13 -0.39 14.03
N VAL A 131 13.79 -0.05 12.91
CA VAL A 131 13.19 0.65 11.78
C VAL A 131 13.27 -0.23 10.54
N ALA A 132 12.12 -0.72 10.11
CA ALA A 132 12.00 -1.57 8.94
C ALA A 132 12.31 -0.83 7.64
N ALA A 133 12.77 -1.59 6.65
CA ALA A 133 12.93 -1.12 5.28
C ALA A 133 11.57 -1.01 4.55
N TYR A 134 11.64 -1.07 3.23
CA TYR A 134 10.45 -1.18 2.37
C TYR A 134 9.89 -2.61 2.45
N THR A 135 8.70 -2.73 3.00
CA THR A 135 8.00 -4.00 3.23
C THR A 135 6.88 -4.20 2.20
N PRO A 136 6.31 -5.41 2.06
CA PRO A 136 5.11 -5.62 1.25
C PRO A 136 3.96 -4.67 1.62
N THR A 137 3.74 -4.40 2.90
CA THR A 137 2.73 -3.43 3.36
C THR A 137 3.07 -2.00 2.95
N SER A 138 4.36 -1.62 2.93
CA SER A 138 4.78 -0.32 2.40
C SER A 138 4.47 -0.19 0.90
N LYS A 139 4.71 -1.26 0.12
CA LYS A 139 4.36 -1.34 -1.30
C LYS A 139 2.85 -1.21 -1.52
N LEU A 140 2.07 -1.94 -0.74
CA LEU A 140 0.62 -1.89 -0.80
C LEU A 140 0.08 -0.48 -0.48
N CYS A 141 0.57 0.15 0.59
CA CYS A 141 0.19 1.51 0.96
C CYS A 141 0.48 2.51 -0.18
N ASP A 142 1.64 2.41 -0.84
CA ASP A 142 1.97 3.24 -2.00
C ASP A 142 1.04 2.96 -3.18
N ALA A 143 0.81 1.69 -3.52
CA ALA A 143 -0.04 1.29 -4.64
C ALA A 143 -1.49 1.78 -4.49
N LEU A 144 -2.01 1.81 -3.26
CA LEU A 144 -3.36 2.28 -2.95
C LEU A 144 -3.46 3.81 -2.78
N THR A 145 -2.34 4.53 -2.67
CA THR A 145 -2.39 5.98 -2.39
C THR A 145 -2.64 6.78 -3.66
N PRO A 146 -3.71 7.60 -3.74
CA PRO A 146 -3.90 8.56 -4.80
C PRO A 146 -2.73 9.55 -4.87
N ARG A 147 -2.10 9.67 -6.03
CA ARG A 147 -0.96 10.56 -6.24
C ARG A 147 -1.34 11.69 -7.20
N GLY A 148 -0.84 12.89 -6.93
CA GLY A 148 -1.08 14.08 -7.73
C GLY A 148 -0.51 15.32 -7.04
N PRO A 149 -0.43 16.47 -7.72
CA PRO A 149 0.00 17.72 -7.11
C PRO A 149 -0.92 18.13 -5.98
N VAL A 150 -0.36 18.31 -4.78
CA VAL A 150 -1.07 18.72 -3.57
C VAL A 150 -0.24 19.73 -2.79
N GLU A 151 -0.89 20.53 -1.94
CA GLU A 151 -0.18 21.50 -1.09
C GLU A 151 0.47 20.78 0.10
N ARG A 152 -0.27 19.93 0.81
CA ARG A 152 0.20 19.30 2.04
C ARG A 152 -0.11 17.81 2.11
N ALA A 153 0.89 17.02 2.48
CA ALA A 153 0.73 15.60 2.77
C ALA A 153 1.22 15.27 4.19
N LEU A 154 0.64 14.24 4.77
CA LEU A 154 0.99 13.72 6.09
C LEU A 154 1.30 12.22 6.00
N ASP A 155 2.38 11.79 6.62
CA ASP A 155 2.75 10.39 6.79
C ASP A 155 2.83 10.04 8.28
N ILE A 156 1.90 9.21 8.77
CA ILE A 156 1.79 8.80 10.17
C ILE A 156 2.53 7.49 10.41
N GLY A 157 3.40 7.47 11.42
CA GLY A 157 4.28 6.32 11.67
C GLY A 157 5.28 6.13 10.54
N THR A 158 5.98 7.20 10.18
CA THR A 158 6.77 7.30 8.93
C THR A 158 7.90 6.28 8.80
N GLY A 159 8.43 5.75 9.91
CA GLY A 159 9.50 4.75 9.93
C GLY A 159 10.74 5.21 9.17
N SER A 160 11.06 4.53 8.06
CA SER A 160 12.17 4.92 7.17
C SER A 160 11.84 6.08 6.22
N GLY A 161 10.62 6.62 6.24
CA GLY A 161 10.21 7.77 5.46
C GLY A 161 9.80 7.46 4.01
N VAL A 162 9.51 6.23 3.68
CA VAL A 162 9.18 5.84 2.29
C VAL A 162 7.94 6.57 1.81
N GLN A 163 6.82 6.51 2.56
CA GLN A 163 5.57 7.17 2.16
C GLN A 163 5.72 8.69 2.12
N ALA A 164 6.46 9.25 3.09
CA ALA A 164 6.79 10.68 3.10
C ALA A 164 7.57 11.10 1.83
N MET A 165 8.59 10.33 1.42
CA MET A 165 9.38 10.61 0.20
C MET A 165 8.56 10.45 -1.08
N LEU A 166 7.70 9.43 -1.16
CA LEU A 166 6.81 9.22 -2.30
C LEU A 166 5.81 10.39 -2.42
N SER A 167 5.29 10.88 -1.31
CA SER A 167 4.42 12.06 -1.25
C SER A 167 5.18 13.35 -1.60
N ALA A 168 6.45 13.48 -1.18
CA ALA A 168 7.27 14.69 -1.39
C ALA A 168 7.57 14.98 -2.86
N ARG A 169 7.38 14.01 -3.77
CA ARG A 169 7.50 14.21 -5.22
C ARG A 169 6.43 15.14 -5.79
N GLN A 170 5.29 15.23 -5.12
CA GLN A 170 4.10 15.89 -5.65
C GLN A 170 3.50 16.91 -4.69
N ALA A 171 3.75 16.73 -3.37
CA ALA A 171 3.33 17.65 -2.35
C ALA A 171 4.31 18.84 -2.24
N ARG A 172 3.79 20.04 -2.01
CA ARG A 172 4.61 21.21 -1.71
C ARG A 172 5.30 21.07 -0.35
N GLU A 173 4.59 20.50 0.62
CA GLU A 173 5.05 20.24 1.98
C GLU A 173 4.60 18.86 2.43
N VAL A 174 5.47 18.11 3.09
CA VAL A 174 5.15 16.84 3.73
C VAL A 174 5.51 16.93 5.21
N VAL A 175 4.58 16.55 6.06
CA VAL A 175 4.85 16.32 7.47
C VAL A 175 4.94 14.81 7.69
N ALA A 176 6.01 14.36 8.37
CA ALA A 176 6.25 12.98 8.72
C ALA A 176 6.29 12.85 10.24
N THR A 177 5.42 12.03 10.83
CA THR A 177 5.34 11.86 12.28
C THR A 177 5.72 10.46 12.70
N ASP A 178 6.38 10.33 13.86
CA ASP A 178 6.69 9.05 14.47
C ASP A 178 6.92 9.23 15.99
N VAL A 179 6.65 8.20 16.77
CA VAL A 179 6.97 8.16 18.21
C VAL A 179 8.42 7.78 18.44
N ASN A 180 9.08 7.17 17.46
CA ASN A 180 10.44 6.71 17.50
C ASN A 180 11.39 7.78 16.94
N PRO A 181 12.20 8.47 17.76
CA PRO A 181 13.11 9.50 17.27
C PRO A 181 14.16 8.96 16.30
N ARG A 182 14.43 7.64 16.35
CA ARG A 182 15.35 6.99 15.44
C ARG A 182 14.73 6.81 14.04
N ALA A 183 13.41 6.55 13.95
CA ALA A 183 12.67 6.53 12.69
C ALA A 183 12.73 7.90 11.99
N LEU A 184 12.54 8.99 12.75
CA LEU A 184 12.66 10.35 12.21
C LEU A 184 14.08 10.64 11.70
N ALA A 185 15.11 10.16 12.40
CA ALA A 185 16.50 10.31 11.94
C ALA A 185 16.76 9.55 10.62
N PHE A 186 16.15 8.34 10.43
CA PHE A 186 16.17 7.64 9.15
C PHE A 186 15.42 8.41 8.06
N THR A 187 14.24 8.93 8.37
CA THR A 187 13.44 9.73 7.43
C THR A 187 14.22 10.96 6.96
N GLU A 188 14.86 11.71 7.86
CA GLU A 188 15.69 12.86 7.51
C GLU A 188 16.90 12.48 6.66
N LEU A 189 17.58 11.38 7.00
CA LEU A 189 18.72 10.87 6.25
C LEU A 189 18.28 10.44 4.84
N ASN A 190 17.18 9.68 4.73
CA ASN A 190 16.63 9.19 3.45
C ASN A 190 16.15 10.34 2.58
N ALA A 191 15.49 11.34 3.15
CA ALA A 191 15.14 12.57 2.45
C ALA A 191 16.37 13.26 1.85
N ALA A 192 17.44 13.42 2.66
CA ALA A 192 18.68 14.04 2.20
C ALA A 192 19.40 13.21 1.13
N LEU A 193 19.43 11.88 1.26
CA LEU A 193 20.01 10.93 0.31
C LEU A 193 19.35 11.02 -1.06
N ASN A 194 18.03 11.24 -1.07
CA ASN A 194 17.22 11.37 -2.28
C ASN A 194 17.05 12.81 -2.76
N GLY A 195 17.56 13.80 -2.00
CA GLY A 195 17.57 15.21 -2.38
C GLY A 195 16.27 15.97 -2.08
N PHE A 196 15.37 15.39 -1.27
CA PHE A 196 14.15 16.07 -0.80
C PHE A 196 14.50 17.15 0.23
N THR A 197 13.76 18.25 0.17
CA THR A 197 13.92 19.41 1.08
C THR A 197 12.59 19.87 1.67
N ASN A 198 11.50 19.23 1.30
CA ASN A 198 10.12 19.57 1.63
C ASN A 198 9.47 18.58 2.61
N ILE A 199 10.26 17.81 3.36
CA ILE A 199 9.80 16.92 4.41
C ILE A 199 10.19 17.50 5.76
N GLU A 200 9.21 17.68 6.65
CA GLU A 200 9.35 18.07 8.04
C GLU A 200 9.05 16.89 8.95
N CYS A 201 10.02 16.49 9.79
CA CYS A 201 9.86 15.40 10.75
C CYS A 201 9.41 15.95 12.10
N ARG A 202 8.36 15.36 12.69
CA ARG A 202 7.82 15.77 14.00
C ARG A 202 7.65 14.57 14.93
N LEU A 203 8.26 14.64 16.11
CA LEU A 203 8.18 13.61 17.15
C LEU A 203 6.85 13.71 17.90
N GLY A 204 6.13 12.59 18.03
CA GLY A 204 4.94 12.48 18.85
C GLY A 204 4.06 11.31 18.42
N SER A 205 2.97 11.11 19.16
CA SER A 205 2.04 9.99 18.94
C SER A 205 0.98 10.39 17.93
N LEU A 206 0.80 9.56 16.90
CA LEU A 206 -0.27 9.69 15.91
C LEU A 206 -0.39 11.14 15.38
N PHE A 207 -1.52 11.79 15.63
CA PHE A 207 -1.86 13.13 15.15
C PHE A 207 -1.51 14.27 16.15
N GLU A 208 -1.03 13.95 17.35
CA GLU A 208 -0.65 14.98 18.34
C GLU A 208 0.31 16.06 17.77
N PRO A 209 1.35 15.70 16.96
CA PRO A 209 2.27 16.70 16.42
C PRO A 209 1.64 17.62 15.35
N VAL A 210 0.43 17.31 14.90
CA VAL A 210 -0.28 18.01 13.82
C VAL A 210 -1.69 18.46 14.25
N GLU A 211 -1.94 18.58 15.56
CA GLU A 211 -3.24 18.99 16.09
C GLU A 211 -3.74 20.30 15.45
N GLY A 212 -4.95 20.26 14.91
CA GLY A 212 -5.59 21.39 14.25
C GLY A 212 -5.10 21.70 12.83
N GLU A 213 -4.21 20.90 12.28
CA GLU A 213 -3.76 21.00 10.88
C GLU A 213 -4.58 20.07 9.97
N THR A 214 -4.66 20.42 8.67
CA THR A 214 -5.32 19.59 7.66
C THR A 214 -4.40 19.31 6.48
N PHE A 215 -4.64 18.18 5.79
CA PHE A 215 -3.79 17.65 4.75
C PHE A 215 -4.62 17.14 3.57
N ASP A 216 -4.07 17.29 2.37
CA ASP A 216 -4.71 16.85 1.13
C ASP A 216 -4.51 15.35 0.89
N VAL A 217 -3.41 14.80 1.41
CA VAL A 217 -3.12 13.36 1.41
C VAL A 217 -2.62 12.95 2.78
N ILE A 218 -3.21 11.91 3.34
CA ILE A 218 -2.75 11.26 4.57
C ILE A 218 -2.41 9.80 4.26
N THR A 219 -1.23 9.36 4.65
CA THR A 219 -0.81 7.95 4.58
C THR A 219 -0.50 7.42 5.97
N SER A 220 -0.85 6.16 6.22
CA SER A 220 -0.44 5.44 7.42
C SER A 220 -0.19 3.97 7.11
N ASN A 221 1.03 3.53 7.35
CA ASN A 221 1.42 2.13 7.48
C ASN A 221 2.00 1.93 8.89
N ALA A 222 1.34 2.53 9.88
CA ALA A 222 1.72 2.47 11.29
C ALA A 222 1.40 1.09 11.88
N PRO A 223 1.88 0.76 13.09
CA PRO A 223 1.68 -0.56 13.69
C PRO A 223 0.21 -0.89 13.88
N PHE A 224 -0.33 -1.81 13.09
CA PHE A 224 -1.75 -2.19 13.12
C PHE A 224 -2.00 -3.62 13.58
N VAL A 225 -0.97 -4.38 13.95
CA VAL A 225 -1.11 -5.81 14.26
C VAL A 225 -1.82 -6.00 15.59
N VAL A 226 -2.89 -6.78 15.58
CA VAL A 226 -3.60 -7.21 16.78
C VAL A 226 -2.74 -8.24 17.52
N SER A 227 -2.15 -7.87 18.64
CA SER A 227 -1.11 -8.64 19.32
C SER A 227 -1.24 -8.53 20.84
N PRO A 228 -0.98 -9.62 21.62
CA PRO A 228 -0.84 -9.55 23.06
C PRO A 228 0.48 -8.90 23.51
N GLU A 229 1.34 -8.55 22.55
CA GLU A 229 2.67 -8.06 22.78
C GLU A 229 2.73 -6.53 22.62
N ASN A 230 3.65 -5.92 23.33
CA ASN A 230 3.96 -4.49 23.19
C ASN A 230 5.49 -4.34 23.19
N ARG A 231 6.12 -4.99 22.20
CA ARG A 231 7.59 -5.11 22.18
C ARG A 231 8.22 -4.21 21.13
N TRP A 232 7.62 -4.18 19.94
CA TRP A 232 8.18 -3.45 18.80
C TRP A 232 7.30 -2.29 18.39
N ALA A 233 7.86 -1.11 18.44
CA ALA A 233 7.16 0.11 18.05
C ALA A 233 6.68 0.11 16.58
N TYR A 234 7.26 -0.71 15.72
CA TYR A 234 6.88 -0.81 14.30
C TYR A 234 5.76 -1.82 14.02
N ARG A 235 5.39 -2.68 15.00
CA ARG A 235 4.38 -3.74 14.83
C ARG A 235 3.22 -3.60 15.80
N ASP A 236 3.53 -3.35 17.05
CA ASP A 236 2.57 -3.43 18.17
C ASP A 236 2.04 -2.02 18.48
N GLY A 237 0.75 -1.78 18.23
CA GLY A 237 0.12 -0.46 18.43
C GLY A 237 -0.02 -0.03 19.90
N GLY A 238 0.25 -0.94 20.85
CA GLY A 238 0.22 -0.66 22.28
C GLY A 238 -1.18 -0.42 22.89
N LEU A 239 -2.23 -0.61 22.11
CA LEU A 239 -3.63 -0.55 22.51
C LEU A 239 -4.27 -1.94 22.40
N GLU A 240 -5.41 -2.13 23.06
CA GLU A 240 -6.11 -3.41 23.08
C GLU A 240 -6.81 -3.65 21.74
N ALA A 241 -6.69 -4.88 21.22
CA ALA A 241 -7.32 -5.32 19.99
C ALA A 241 -7.04 -4.37 18.81
N ASP A 242 -8.08 -3.81 18.21
CA ASP A 242 -8.04 -2.93 17.04
C ASP A 242 -8.25 -1.43 17.37
N GLN A 243 -8.18 -1.05 18.64
CA GLN A 243 -8.36 0.35 19.08
C GLN A 243 -7.38 1.32 18.40
N PHE A 244 -6.17 0.86 18.08
CA PHE A 244 -5.20 1.66 17.35
C PHE A 244 -5.69 2.00 15.93
N SER A 245 -6.27 1.01 15.24
CA SER A 245 -6.84 1.17 13.91
C SER A 245 -8.06 2.08 13.92
N GLU A 246 -8.96 1.92 14.90
CA GLU A 246 -10.11 2.81 15.10
C GLU A 246 -9.67 4.27 15.27
N LEU A 247 -8.70 4.51 16.15
CA LEU A 247 -8.20 5.85 16.44
C LEU A 247 -7.57 6.50 15.20
N ILE A 248 -6.75 5.77 14.43
CA ILE A 248 -6.14 6.30 13.20
C ILE A 248 -7.22 6.74 12.20
N VAL A 249 -8.25 5.92 11.99
CA VAL A 249 -9.35 6.24 11.04
C VAL A 249 -10.11 7.48 11.50
N GLN A 250 -10.53 7.52 12.77
CA GLN A 250 -11.31 8.63 13.32
C GLN A 250 -10.52 9.96 13.31
N GLU A 251 -9.22 9.92 13.61
CA GLU A 251 -8.38 11.11 13.57
C GLU A 251 -8.07 11.55 12.13
N ALA A 252 -7.80 10.60 11.20
CA ALA A 252 -7.57 10.94 9.79
C ALA A 252 -8.75 11.73 9.19
N ILE A 253 -10.00 11.35 9.50
CA ILE A 253 -11.20 12.07 9.07
C ILE A 253 -11.16 13.54 9.48
N LYS A 254 -10.68 13.85 10.70
CA LYS A 254 -10.63 15.23 11.23
C LYS A 254 -9.50 16.06 10.60
N HIS A 255 -8.45 15.39 10.13
CA HIS A 255 -7.25 16.03 9.59
C HIS A 255 -7.19 16.06 8.05
N LEU A 256 -8.21 15.51 7.36
CA LEU A 256 -8.32 15.67 5.90
C LEU A 256 -8.81 17.09 5.57
N SER A 257 -8.18 17.71 4.57
CA SER A 257 -8.72 18.92 3.92
C SER A 257 -9.91 18.59 3.03
N ASP A 258 -10.66 19.59 2.61
CA ASP A 258 -11.72 19.40 1.62
C ASP A 258 -11.12 18.80 0.34
N ASP A 259 -11.76 17.76 -0.22
CA ASP A 259 -11.30 16.98 -1.37
C ASP A 259 -10.01 16.16 -1.11
N GLY A 260 -9.64 16.00 0.16
CA GLY A 260 -8.47 15.24 0.59
C GLY A 260 -8.70 13.72 0.62
N TYR A 261 -7.62 12.96 0.52
CA TYR A 261 -7.62 11.49 0.51
C TYR A 261 -6.78 10.93 1.64
N ALA A 262 -7.24 9.83 2.27
CA ALA A 262 -6.40 9.05 3.18
C ALA A 262 -6.29 7.60 2.72
N THR A 263 -5.11 7.02 2.90
CA THR A 263 -4.81 5.60 2.72
C THR A 263 -4.24 5.07 4.03
N LEU A 264 -5.01 4.25 4.71
CA LEU A 264 -4.71 3.76 6.05
C LEU A 264 -4.67 2.23 6.03
N LEU A 265 -3.50 1.63 6.31
CA LEU A 265 -3.41 0.20 6.56
C LEU A 265 -3.81 -0.06 8.01
N VAL A 266 -4.72 -1.00 8.21
CA VAL A 266 -5.37 -1.27 9.48
C VAL A 266 -5.66 -2.76 9.66
N SER A 267 -5.87 -3.18 10.90
CA SER A 267 -6.52 -4.45 11.23
C SER A 267 -7.76 -4.20 12.06
N TRP A 268 -8.70 -5.09 11.96
CA TRP A 268 -9.90 -5.08 12.81
C TRP A 268 -10.30 -6.50 13.20
N VAL A 269 -11.06 -6.60 14.26
CA VAL A 269 -11.51 -7.87 14.82
C VAL A 269 -13.02 -8.04 14.64
N ALA A 270 -13.47 -9.29 14.55
CA ALA A 270 -14.88 -9.65 14.57
C ALA A 270 -15.12 -10.84 15.50
N GLU A 271 -16.29 -10.82 16.17
CA GLU A 271 -16.79 -11.90 17.01
C GLU A 271 -17.55 -12.95 16.19
N ASP A 272 -17.91 -12.62 14.95
CA ASP A 272 -18.65 -13.45 14.01
C ASP A 272 -18.21 -13.12 12.57
N GLU A 273 -18.06 -14.13 11.72
CA GLU A 273 -17.73 -13.95 10.31
C GLU A 273 -18.75 -13.09 9.55
N ASP A 274 -20.05 -13.23 9.90
CA ASP A 274 -21.13 -12.49 9.24
C ASP A 274 -21.09 -10.97 9.52
N ASP A 275 -20.44 -10.54 10.61
CA ASP A 275 -20.27 -9.14 11.01
C ASP A 275 -18.83 -8.63 10.84
N SER A 276 -18.02 -9.31 10.02
CA SER A 276 -16.59 -9.01 9.85
C SER A 276 -16.28 -7.57 9.39
N GLU A 277 -17.22 -6.87 8.77
CA GLU A 277 -17.05 -5.52 8.23
C GLU A 277 -17.71 -4.42 9.07
N ALA A 278 -18.43 -4.80 10.14
CA ALA A 278 -19.22 -3.86 10.94
C ALA A 278 -18.35 -2.76 11.59
N ARG A 279 -17.22 -3.14 12.18
CA ARG A 279 -16.33 -2.18 12.89
C ARG A 279 -15.71 -1.15 11.96
N PRO A 280 -15.03 -1.51 10.85
CA PRO A 280 -14.45 -0.50 9.95
C PRO A 280 -15.51 0.38 9.28
N LEU A 281 -16.72 -0.12 9.04
CA LEU A 281 -17.84 0.67 8.56
C LEU A 281 -18.29 1.70 9.62
N GLU A 282 -18.36 1.31 10.89
CA GLU A 282 -18.70 2.21 11.99
C GLU A 282 -17.64 3.29 12.19
N TRP A 283 -16.35 2.96 12.14
CA TRP A 283 -15.27 3.94 12.28
C TRP A 283 -15.30 5.01 11.20
N ALA A 284 -15.63 4.64 9.97
CA ALA A 284 -15.71 5.55 8.84
C ALA A 284 -17.03 6.35 8.78
N ALA A 285 -18.09 5.89 9.45
CA ALA A 285 -19.44 6.48 9.34
C ALA A 285 -19.59 7.86 10.01
N GLY A 286 -18.68 8.26 10.88
CA GLY A 286 -18.82 9.46 11.73
C GLY A 286 -18.43 10.79 11.10
N GLY A 287 -17.98 10.84 9.84
CA GLY A 287 -17.32 11.99 9.26
C GLY A 287 -17.90 12.43 7.90
N GLU A 288 -17.38 13.55 7.40
CA GLU A 288 -17.70 14.09 6.07
C GLU A 288 -16.86 13.40 4.97
N CYS A 289 -16.74 12.05 5.02
CA CYS A 289 -15.93 11.26 4.10
C CYS A 289 -16.73 10.13 3.47
N ASP A 290 -16.54 9.94 2.17
CA ASP A 290 -16.79 8.65 1.54
C ASP A 290 -15.69 7.68 1.94
N SER A 291 -16.01 6.38 2.08
CA SER A 291 -15.04 5.36 2.46
C SER A 291 -15.04 4.17 1.53
N TRP A 292 -13.86 3.54 1.40
CA TRP A 292 -13.70 2.27 0.70
C TRP A 292 -12.87 1.35 1.58
N ILE A 293 -13.49 0.31 2.10
CA ILE A 293 -12.88 -0.67 2.98
C ILE A 293 -12.42 -1.84 2.10
N LEU A 294 -11.18 -2.20 2.24
CA LEU A 294 -10.52 -3.24 1.45
C LEU A 294 -9.98 -4.33 2.39
N PRO A 295 -10.80 -5.36 2.74
CA PRO A 295 -10.28 -6.57 3.38
C PRO A 295 -9.28 -7.25 2.45
N ILE A 296 -8.13 -7.68 3.00
CA ILE A 296 -7.05 -8.37 2.28
C ILE A 296 -6.87 -9.77 2.83
N TYR A 297 -6.65 -9.88 4.12
CA TYR A 297 -6.51 -11.14 4.82
C TYR A 297 -7.56 -11.22 5.93
N ALA A 298 -8.47 -12.19 5.84
CA ALA A 298 -9.38 -12.55 6.91
C ALA A 298 -8.89 -13.87 7.51
N LEU A 299 -8.40 -13.84 8.73
CA LEU A 299 -7.64 -14.92 9.37
C LEU A 299 -8.34 -15.33 10.66
N ASP A 300 -8.47 -16.64 10.88
CA ASP A 300 -8.82 -17.12 12.19
C ASP A 300 -7.69 -16.86 13.20
N GLN A 301 -7.95 -17.09 14.48
CA GLN A 301 -6.99 -16.83 15.56
C GLN A 301 -5.65 -17.53 15.35
N LEU A 302 -5.69 -18.78 14.87
CA LEU A 302 -4.49 -19.61 14.68
C LEU A 302 -3.67 -19.12 13.49
N ASP A 303 -4.33 -18.89 12.37
CA ASP A 303 -3.68 -18.40 11.15
C ASP A 303 -3.07 -17.01 11.36
N HIS A 304 -3.76 -16.13 12.09
CA HIS A 304 -3.23 -14.82 12.48
C HIS A 304 -1.97 -14.95 13.36
N ALA A 305 -2.03 -15.80 14.39
CA ALA A 305 -0.88 -16.05 15.26
C ALA A 305 0.32 -16.63 14.49
N VAL A 306 0.07 -17.59 13.59
CA VAL A 306 1.12 -18.20 12.74
C VAL A 306 1.74 -17.16 11.81
N ARG A 307 0.92 -16.37 11.08
CA ARG A 307 1.39 -15.37 10.12
C ARG A 307 2.40 -14.40 10.73
N TRP A 308 2.10 -13.88 11.92
CA TRP A 308 2.95 -12.87 12.55
C TRP A 308 4.14 -13.42 13.34
N ASN A 309 4.19 -14.75 13.53
CA ASN A 309 5.27 -15.42 14.26
C ASN A 309 6.02 -16.46 13.40
N VAL A 310 5.89 -16.38 12.06
CA VAL A 310 6.54 -17.31 11.12
C VAL A 310 8.05 -17.40 11.30
N HIS A 311 8.70 -16.34 11.77
CA HIS A 311 10.14 -16.29 12.06
C HIS A 311 10.59 -17.27 13.17
N LEU A 312 9.65 -17.80 13.97
CA LEU A 312 9.91 -18.78 15.02
C LEU A 312 9.71 -20.23 14.57
N THR A 313 9.28 -20.50 13.34
CA THR A 313 8.95 -21.85 12.85
C THR A 313 10.12 -22.84 12.93
N GLY A 314 11.37 -22.34 12.85
CA GLY A 314 12.59 -23.13 13.08
C GLY A 314 12.82 -23.54 14.56
N GLN A 315 12.04 -23.02 15.51
CA GLN A 315 12.16 -23.21 16.96
C GLN A 315 10.83 -23.74 17.54
N PRO A 316 10.52 -25.05 17.42
CA PRO A 316 9.17 -25.57 17.67
C PRO A 316 8.61 -25.28 19.07
N GLU A 317 9.43 -25.31 20.14
CA GLU A 317 8.95 -25.07 21.50
C GLU A 317 8.63 -23.58 21.76
N PRO A 318 9.52 -22.60 21.45
CA PRO A 318 9.17 -21.18 21.50
C PRO A 318 7.99 -20.81 20.59
N PHE A 319 7.93 -21.37 19.39
CA PHE A 319 6.84 -21.13 18.45
C PHE A 319 5.50 -21.58 19.02
N GLY A 320 5.40 -22.81 19.54
CA GLY A 320 4.17 -23.32 20.18
C GLY A 320 3.71 -22.43 21.34
N GLN A 321 4.64 -21.98 22.20
CA GLN A 321 4.29 -21.10 23.33
C GLN A 321 3.76 -19.74 22.88
N VAL A 322 4.29 -19.18 21.81
CA VAL A 322 3.81 -17.91 21.24
C VAL A 322 2.42 -18.10 20.64
N ILE A 323 2.20 -19.15 19.85
CA ILE A 323 0.89 -19.46 19.28
C ILE A 323 -0.17 -19.61 20.37
N ASP A 324 0.11 -20.42 21.43
CA ASP A 324 -0.81 -20.59 22.56
C ASP A 324 -1.14 -19.26 23.26
N ARG A 325 -0.17 -18.36 23.38
CA ARG A 325 -0.38 -17.05 24.01
C ARG A 325 -1.25 -16.13 23.15
N TRP A 326 -1.01 -16.11 21.82
CA TRP A 326 -1.76 -15.28 20.90
C TRP A 326 -3.21 -15.73 20.75
N THR A 327 -3.42 -17.04 20.58
CA THR A 327 -4.78 -17.60 20.50
C THR A 327 -5.55 -17.41 21.81
N SER A 328 -4.89 -17.61 22.98
CA SER A 328 -5.54 -17.34 24.28
C SER A 328 -5.94 -15.86 24.45
N TYR A 329 -5.13 -14.93 23.96
CA TYR A 329 -5.45 -13.50 24.00
C TYR A 329 -6.70 -13.18 23.14
N LEU A 330 -6.77 -13.73 21.93
CA LEU A 330 -7.92 -13.52 21.05
C LEU A 330 -9.19 -14.21 21.59
N ASP A 331 -9.05 -15.41 22.20
CA ASP A 331 -10.14 -16.08 22.88
C ASP A 331 -10.69 -15.27 24.06
N GLU A 332 -9.82 -14.66 24.87
CA GLU A 332 -10.22 -13.80 26.01
C GLU A 332 -10.99 -12.57 25.54
N LEU A 333 -10.69 -12.05 24.34
CA LEU A 333 -11.40 -10.94 23.70
C LEU A 333 -12.69 -11.38 22.99
N GLY A 334 -12.95 -12.68 22.84
CA GLY A 334 -14.09 -13.21 22.08
C GLY A 334 -13.96 -12.98 20.56
N VAL A 335 -12.74 -12.88 20.05
CA VAL A 335 -12.45 -12.62 18.63
C VAL A 335 -12.41 -13.94 17.88
N GLU A 336 -13.24 -14.12 16.88
CA GLU A 336 -13.20 -15.26 15.96
C GLU A 336 -12.33 -14.97 14.72
N LEU A 337 -12.35 -13.73 14.23
CA LEU A 337 -11.67 -13.33 13.01
C LEU A 337 -10.84 -12.06 13.21
N VAL A 338 -9.63 -12.06 12.68
CA VAL A 338 -8.80 -10.85 12.54
C VAL A 338 -8.64 -10.56 11.06
N THR A 339 -9.07 -9.38 10.64
CA THR A 339 -8.92 -8.94 9.25
C THR A 339 -7.83 -7.87 9.16
N GLU A 340 -6.90 -8.06 8.24
CA GLU A 340 -5.90 -7.09 7.84
C GLU A 340 -6.31 -6.48 6.49
N GLY A 341 -6.24 -5.16 6.37
CA GLY A 341 -6.68 -4.50 5.15
C GLY A 341 -6.33 -3.02 5.09
N ALA A 342 -7.05 -2.32 4.22
CA ALA A 342 -6.92 -0.88 4.08
C ALA A 342 -8.28 -0.18 4.19
N ILE A 343 -8.27 1.03 4.74
CA ILE A 343 -9.41 1.96 4.68
C ILE A 343 -8.95 3.17 3.88
N LEU A 344 -9.66 3.40 2.78
CA LEU A 344 -9.48 4.57 1.93
C LEU A 344 -10.59 5.57 2.26
N LEU A 345 -10.21 6.83 2.47
CA LEU A 345 -11.13 7.91 2.76
C LEU A 345 -11.01 9.01 1.71
N HIS A 346 -12.12 9.60 1.36
CA HIS A 346 -12.19 10.83 0.56
C HIS A 346 -13.13 11.83 1.22
N ARG A 347 -12.59 12.95 1.67
CA ARG A 347 -13.38 14.02 2.27
C ARG A 347 -14.05 14.85 1.18
N ARG A 348 -15.35 15.01 1.25
CA ARG A 348 -16.08 15.91 0.38
C ARG A 348 -17.21 16.62 1.14
N SER A 349 -17.54 17.80 0.70
CA SER A 349 -18.70 18.53 1.22
C SER A 349 -20.00 17.85 0.79
N GLY A 350 -21.00 17.83 1.66
CA GLY A 350 -22.34 17.28 1.41
C GLY A 350 -22.89 16.52 2.61
N ASP A 351 -24.20 16.24 2.55
CA ASP A 351 -24.92 15.61 3.67
C ASP A 351 -25.02 14.08 3.53
N SER A 352 -24.51 13.51 2.43
CA SER A 352 -24.62 12.07 2.14
C SER A 352 -23.27 11.51 1.70
N HIS A 353 -22.76 10.56 2.47
CA HIS A 353 -21.53 9.85 2.22
C HIS A 353 -21.81 8.37 2.00
N ALA A 354 -20.98 7.73 1.18
CA ALA A 354 -21.12 6.33 0.82
C ALA A 354 -19.91 5.53 1.36
N SER A 355 -20.22 4.37 1.91
CA SER A 355 -19.21 3.35 2.25
C SER A 355 -19.33 2.18 1.29
N ARG A 356 -18.20 1.62 0.89
CA ARG A 356 -18.10 0.44 0.05
C ARG A 356 -17.09 -0.54 0.62
N VAL A 357 -17.33 -1.83 0.43
CA VAL A 357 -16.41 -2.90 0.79
C VAL A 357 -16.15 -3.76 -0.45
N ASP A 358 -14.89 -4.03 -0.77
CA ASP A 358 -14.49 -4.99 -1.78
C ASP A 358 -13.23 -5.71 -1.31
N VAL A 359 -13.20 -7.03 -1.42
CA VAL A 359 -12.04 -7.85 -1.09
C VAL A 359 -11.01 -7.70 -2.20
N VAL A 360 -9.75 -7.48 -1.84
CA VAL A 360 -8.64 -7.37 -2.77
C VAL A 360 -7.52 -8.35 -2.43
N ASP A 361 -6.79 -8.76 -3.46
CA ASP A 361 -5.59 -9.59 -3.34
C ASP A 361 -4.37 -8.66 -3.45
N ASP A 362 -3.58 -8.55 -2.37
CA ASP A 362 -2.44 -7.62 -2.31
C ASP A 362 -1.33 -7.97 -3.30
N ASP A 363 -1.18 -9.23 -3.68
CA ASP A 363 -0.24 -9.67 -4.71
C ASP A 363 -0.60 -9.11 -6.10
N LEU A 364 -1.88 -8.78 -6.31
CA LEU A 364 -2.38 -8.22 -7.56
C LEU A 364 -2.48 -6.68 -7.55
N VAL A 365 -2.47 -6.04 -6.37
CA VAL A 365 -2.62 -4.58 -6.29
C VAL A 365 -1.38 -3.86 -6.82
N ASP A 366 -1.59 -3.01 -7.81
CA ASP A 366 -0.55 -2.28 -8.52
C ASP A 366 -1.08 -0.89 -8.92
N HIS A 367 -0.38 0.19 -8.57
CA HIS A 367 -0.68 1.58 -8.98
C HIS A 367 -2.17 1.98 -8.97
N ALA A 368 -2.93 1.54 -7.94
CA ALA A 368 -4.38 1.72 -7.87
C ALA A 368 -4.83 3.17 -7.59
N GLY A 369 -3.94 4.06 -7.19
CA GLY A 369 -4.29 5.42 -6.77
C GLY A 369 -5.16 6.19 -7.77
N ASN A 370 -4.90 6.07 -9.07
CA ASN A 370 -5.73 6.72 -10.11
C ASN A 370 -7.11 6.07 -10.24
N GLN A 371 -7.21 4.75 -10.07
CA GLN A 371 -8.48 4.04 -10.04
C GLN A 371 -9.32 4.48 -8.86
N ILE A 372 -8.71 4.55 -7.67
CA ILE A 372 -9.35 4.99 -6.41
C ILE A 372 -9.91 6.41 -6.56
N LYS A 373 -9.12 7.32 -7.11
CA LYS A 373 -9.56 8.69 -7.35
C LYS A 373 -10.78 8.72 -8.27
N ARG A 374 -10.73 8.03 -9.41
CA ARG A 374 -11.88 7.95 -10.34
C ARG A 374 -13.12 7.36 -9.69
N ALA A 375 -12.96 6.33 -8.85
CA ALA A 375 -14.06 5.70 -8.14
C ALA A 375 -14.75 6.67 -7.18
N PHE A 376 -13.99 7.41 -6.37
CA PHE A 376 -14.56 8.40 -5.45
C PHE A 376 -15.23 9.56 -6.21
N GLU A 377 -14.61 10.10 -7.26
CA GLU A 377 -15.19 11.12 -8.12
C GLU A 377 -16.52 10.65 -8.75
N ALA A 378 -16.54 9.39 -9.24
CA ALA A 378 -17.73 8.81 -9.83
C ALA A 378 -18.84 8.59 -8.81
N ARG A 379 -18.54 8.09 -7.61
CA ARG A 379 -19.50 7.91 -6.52
C ARG A 379 -20.11 9.25 -6.09
N ALA A 380 -19.30 10.30 -5.95
CA ALA A 380 -19.77 11.64 -5.66
C ALA A 380 -20.79 12.11 -6.72
N ARG A 381 -20.45 11.92 -8.02
CA ARG A 381 -21.36 12.28 -9.12
C ARG A 381 -22.66 11.47 -9.13
N LEU A 382 -22.57 10.16 -8.83
CA LEU A 382 -23.77 9.30 -8.72
C LEU A 382 -24.72 9.74 -7.60
N VAL A 383 -24.19 10.22 -6.48
CA VAL A 383 -24.98 10.82 -5.39
C VAL A 383 -25.68 12.10 -5.86
N GLU A 384 -25.00 12.96 -6.61
CA GLU A 384 -25.59 14.19 -7.17
C GLU A 384 -26.73 13.93 -8.16
N LEU A 385 -26.59 12.91 -9.01
CA LEU A 385 -27.61 12.50 -9.96
C LEU A 385 -28.92 12.06 -9.26
N GLY A 386 -28.82 11.42 -8.11
CA GLY A 386 -29.92 11.11 -7.21
C GLY A 386 -30.82 9.97 -7.67
N LYS A 387 -31.13 9.82 -8.97
CA LYS A 387 -32.00 8.75 -9.49
C LYS A 387 -31.24 7.87 -10.46
N PRO A 388 -31.40 6.53 -10.38
CA PRO A 388 -30.71 5.61 -11.30
C PRO A 388 -30.94 5.92 -12.78
N ASN A 389 -32.14 6.37 -13.16
CA ASN A 389 -32.46 6.68 -14.56
C ASN A 389 -31.79 7.96 -15.08
N ASP A 390 -31.36 8.87 -14.20
CA ASP A 390 -30.69 10.10 -14.62
C ASP A 390 -29.30 9.77 -15.22
N LEU A 391 -28.74 8.60 -14.87
CA LEU A 391 -27.52 8.07 -15.45
C LEU A 391 -27.66 7.77 -16.97
N LEU A 392 -28.86 7.56 -17.50
CA LEU A 392 -29.08 7.33 -18.94
C LEU A 392 -28.68 8.52 -19.81
N ASP A 393 -28.79 9.72 -19.31
CA ASP A 393 -28.45 10.96 -20.03
C ASP A 393 -26.95 11.29 -19.95
N GLU A 394 -26.21 10.58 -19.12
CA GLU A 394 -24.78 10.81 -18.93
C GLU A 394 -23.94 10.10 -20.00
N HIS A 395 -22.77 10.69 -20.29
CA HIS A 395 -21.76 10.15 -21.17
C HIS A 395 -20.66 9.49 -20.33
N VAL A 396 -20.34 8.23 -20.60
CA VAL A 396 -19.38 7.45 -19.83
C VAL A 396 -18.39 6.78 -20.74
N SER A 397 -17.13 6.81 -20.39
CA SER A 397 -16.06 6.07 -21.07
C SER A 397 -15.39 5.07 -20.12
N LEU A 398 -14.91 3.96 -20.66
CA LEU A 398 -14.04 3.07 -19.91
C LEU A 398 -12.74 3.81 -19.53
N ALA A 399 -12.15 3.43 -18.40
CA ALA A 399 -10.93 4.00 -17.87
C ALA A 399 -9.98 2.89 -17.42
N GLY A 400 -8.69 3.08 -17.71
CA GLY A 400 -7.67 2.07 -17.45
C GLY A 400 -7.71 0.89 -18.41
N LEU A 401 -7.08 -0.21 -18.03
CA LEU A 401 -7.07 -1.45 -18.80
C LEU A 401 -8.20 -2.38 -18.35
N VAL A 402 -9.13 -2.62 -19.25
CA VAL A 402 -10.30 -3.48 -19.00
C VAL A 402 -10.28 -4.65 -19.97
N ARG A 403 -10.44 -5.87 -19.45
CA ARG A 403 -10.58 -7.12 -20.20
C ARG A 403 -12.03 -7.59 -20.13
N LEU A 404 -12.59 -7.96 -21.29
CA LEU A 404 -13.92 -8.54 -21.39
C LEU A 404 -13.80 -10.05 -21.63
N GLU A 405 -14.33 -10.86 -20.71
CA GLU A 405 -14.24 -12.31 -20.75
C GLU A 405 -15.64 -12.94 -20.89
N ARG A 406 -15.70 -14.10 -21.53
CA ARG A 406 -16.93 -14.90 -21.67
C ARG A 406 -16.68 -16.30 -21.15
N GLU A 407 -17.60 -16.78 -20.36
CA GLU A 407 -17.61 -18.15 -19.89
C GLU A 407 -18.47 -19.01 -20.83
N LEU A 408 -17.95 -20.17 -21.22
CA LEU A 408 -18.62 -21.09 -22.14
C LEU A 408 -18.80 -22.47 -21.50
N ASP A 409 -20.05 -22.94 -21.38
CA ASP A 409 -20.34 -24.34 -21.09
C ASP A 409 -20.30 -25.15 -22.38
N ALA A 410 -19.39 -26.10 -22.48
CA ALA A 410 -19.19 -26.98 -23.63
C ALA A 410 -19.69 -28.42 -23.38
N GLU A 411 -20.24 -28.75 -22.21
CA GLU A 411 -20.66 -30.12 -21.86
C GLU A 411 -21.79 -30.67 -22.75
N THR A 412 -22.62 -29.78 -23.30
CA THR A 412 -23.81 -30.18 -24.11
C THR A 412 -23.56 -30.30 -25.61
N GLY A 413 -22.29 -30.31 -26.05
CA GLY A 413 -21.86 -30.51 -27.44
C GLY A 413 -21.92 -29.27 -28.35
N ARG A 414 -22.58 -28.18 -27.96
CA ARG A 414 -22.45 -26.83 -28.52
C ARG A 414 -22.14 -25.88 -27.41
N PRO A 415 -21.01 -25.16 -27.49
CA PRO A 415 -20.67 -24.15 -26.48
C PRO A 415 -21.83 -23.16 -26.29
N ARG A 416 -22.24 -22.97 -25.04
CA ARG A 416 -23.26 -22.00 -24.64
C ARG A 416 -22.62 -21.01 -23.66
N GLU A 417 -22.82 -19.73 -23.91
CA GLU A 417 -22.40 -18.69 -22.99
C GLU A 417 -23.23 -18.78 -21.70
N THR A 418 -22.51 -18.91 -20.55
CA THR A 418 -23.12 -19.05 -19.23
C THR A 418 -22.86 -17.82 -18.34
N GLY A 419 -21.77 -17.11 -18.59
CA GLY A 419 -21.37 -15.93 -17.84
C GLY A 419 -20.47 -15.01 -18.64
N ALA A 420 -20.23 -13.84 -18.10
CA ALA A 420 -19.25 -12.89 -18.58
C ALA A 420 -18.64 -12.13 -17.41
N LEU A 421 -17.39 -11.67 -17.59
CA LEU A 421 -16.66 -10.89 -16.61
C LEU A 421 -16.09 -9.65 -17.28
N VAL A 422 -16.23 -8.51 -16.61
CA VAL A 422 -15.53 -7.28 -16.92
C VAL A 422 -14.41 -7.15 -15.88
N GLN A 423 -13.17 -7.46 -16.28
CA GLN A 423 -12.01 -7.48 -15.40
C GLN A 423 -11.19 -6.20 -15.56
N ILE A 424 -10.95 -5.49 -14.47
CA ILE A 424 -9.93 -4.43 -14.42
C ILE A 424 -8.58 -5.14 -14.32
N THR A 425 -7.64 -4.85 -15.23
CA THR A 425 -6.33 -5.53 -15.29
C THR A 425 -5.17 -4.64 -14.88
N GLU A 426 -5.45 -3.55 -14.19
CA GLU A 426 -4.50 -2.66 -13.52
C GLU A 426 -5.12 -2.17 -12.21
N GLY A 427 -4.34 -1.65 -11.32
CA GLY A 427 -4.81 -1.14 -10.05
C GLY A 427 -5.17 -2.26 -9.07
N MET A 428 -6.41 -2.35 -8.63
CA MET A 428 -6.87 -3.36 -7.67
C MET A 428 -7.33 -4.68 -8.31
N HIS A 429 -7.28 -4.81 -9.62
CA HIS A 429 -7.68 -6.01 -10.37
C HIS A 429 -9.10 -6.53 -10.05
N LEU A 430 -10.00 -5.63 -9.71
CA LEU A 430 -11.39 -5.97 -9.41
C LEU A 430 -12.14 -6.39 -10.67
N GLY A 431 -13.11 -7.28 -10.53
CA GLY A 431 -13.93 -7.79 -11.62
C GLY A 431 -15.42 -7.67 -11.35
N VAL A 432 -16.20 -7.47 -12.40
CA VAL A 432 -17.67 -7.44 -12.34
C VAL A 432 -18.22 -8.57 -13.17
N GLU A 433 -18.86 -9.54 -12.50
CA GLU A 433 -19.60 -10.59 -13.17
C GLU A 433 -20.86 -10.01 -13.84
N THR A 434 -21.14 -10.43 -15.06
CA THR A 434 -22.26 -9.90 -15.82
C THR A 434 -22.81 -10.92 -16.82
N GLN A 435 -23.81 -10.52 -17.58
CA GLN A 435 -24.38 -11.36 -18.65
C GLN A 435 -23.61 -11.10 -19.96
N PRO A 436 -23.37 -12.15 -20.78
CA PRO A 436 -22.66 -12.03 -22.06
C PRO A 436 -23.21 -10.93 -22.96
N GLY A 437 -24.53 -10.75 -22.93
CA GLY A 437 -25.18 -9.69 -23.69
C GLY A 437 -24.83 -8.27 -23.31
N LEU A 438 -24.27 -8.00 -22.14
CA LEU A 438 -23.91 -6.67 -21.72
C LEU A 438 -22.48 -6.27 -22.13
N LEU A 439 -21.62 -7.21 -22.51
CA LEU A 439 -20.24 -6.91 -22.93
C LEU A 439 -20.18 -5.98 -24.15
N GLU A 440 -21.16 -6.07 -25.08
CA GLU A 440 -21.21 -5.17 -26.24
C GLU A 440 -21.55 -3.74 -25.82
N ILE A 441 -22.38 -3.55 -24.79
CA ILE A 441 -22.68 -2.24 -24.22
C ILE A 441 -21.43 -1.66 -23.57
N VAL A 442 -20.72 -2.45 -22.75
CA VAL A 442 -19.47 -2.04 -22.13
C VAL A 442 -18.44 -1.61 -23.19
N GLY A 443 -18.29 -2.41 -24.25
CA GLY A 443 -17.37 -2.11 -25.36
C GLY A 443 -17.73 -0.85 -26.19
N ALA A 444 -18.97 -0.35 -26.05
CA ALA A 444 -19.45 0.85 -26.72
C ALA A 444 -19.38 2.12 -25.83
N LEU A 445 -18.92 2.00 -24.59
CA LEU A 445 -18.75 3.14 -23.67
C LEU A 445 -17.45 3.90 -24.00
N ASP A 446 -17.52 4.80 -24.96
CA ASP A 446 -16.38 5.64 -25.42
C ASP A 446 -16.52 7.13 -25.06
N GLY A 447 -17.61 7.50 -24.37
CA GLY A 447 -17.90 8.88 -23.97
C GLY A 447 -18.58 9.72 -25.07
N THR A 448 -18.78 9.21 -26.28
CA THR A 448 -19.35 10.00 -27.41
C THR A 448 -20.87 10.00 -27.43
N ALA A 449 -21.51 8.91 -26.97
CA ALA A 449 -22.96 8.76 -26.86
C ALA A 449 -23.39 8.67 -25.40
N SER A 450 -24.65 9.04 -25.14
CA SER A 450 -25.23 8.81 -23.82
C SER A 450 -25.41 7.31 -23.55
N ILE A 451 -25.42 6.91 -22.29
CA ILE A 451 -25.67 5.51 -21.91
C ILE A 451 -27.03 5.05 -22.48
N GLY A 452 -28.03 5.94 -22.47
CA GLY A 452 -29.34 5.65 -23.04
C GLY A 452 -29.29 5.33 -24.51
N ASP A 453 -28.54 6.11 -25.30
CA ASP A 453 -28.38 5.87 -26.75
C ASP A 453 -27.66 4.55 -27.03
N VAL A 454 -26.59 4.23 -26.29
CA VAL A 454 -25.84 2.96 -26.41
C VAL A 454 -26.77 1.77 -26.13
N VAL A 455 -27.52 1.84 -25.03
CA VAL A 455 -28.47 0.76 -24.65
C VAL A 455 -29.62 0.59 -25.67
N ASP A 456 -30.15 1.70 -26.15
CA ASP A 456 -31.24 1.67 -27.15
C ASP A 456 -30.75 1.15 -28.52
N GLU A 457 -29.51 1.41 -28.89
CA GLU A 457 -28.89 0.84 -30.08
C GLU A 457 -28.68 -0.68 -29.92
N ALA A 458 -28.17 -1.13 -28.77
CA ALA A 458 -28.02 -2.55 -28.46
C ALA A 458 -29.39 -3.30 -28.47
N ALA A 459 -30.44 -2.68 -27.93
CA ALA A 459 -31.78 -3.23 -27.94
C ALA A 459 -32.34 -3.38 -29.38
N ARG A 460 -32.15 -2.34 -30.18
CA ARG A 460 -32.57 -2.34 -31.62
C ARG A 460 -31.83 -3.41 -32.44
N ALA A 461 -30.51 -3.51 -32.26
CA ALA A 461 -29.70 -4.50 -32.95
C ALA A 461 -30.14 -5.96 -32.66
N ARG A 462 -30.68 -6.21 -31.45
CA ARG A 462 -31.19 -7.52 -31.02
C ARG A 462 -32.68 -7.71 -31.25
N GLY A 463 -33.38 -6.73 -31.81
CA GLY A 463 -34.83 -6.78 -32.00
C GLY A 463 -35.65 -6.84 -30.70
N LEU A 464 -35.08 -6.34 -29.59
CA LEU A 464 -35.76 -6.34 -28.29
C LEU A 464 -36.78 -5.19 -28.22
N SER A 465 -37.90 -5.45 -27.55
CA SER A 465 -38.95 -4.45 -27.33
C SER A 465 -39.69 -4.74 -26.02
N GLY A 466 -40.50 -3.78 -25.57
CA GLY A 466 -41.36 -3.94 -24.41
C GLY A 466 -40.59 -4.35 -23.13
N PRO A 467 -40.97 -5.44 -22.46
CA PRO A 467 -40.37 -5.87 -21.20
C PRO A 467 -38.88 -6.21 -21.32
N ASP A 468 -38.47 -6.85 -22.45
CA ASP A 468 -37.09 -7.30 -22.66
C ASP A 468 -36.14 -6.10 -22.85
N ALA A 469 -36.54 -5.07 -23.59
CA ALA A 469 -35.77 -3.83 -23.72
C ALA A 469 -35.65 -3.08 -22.38
N LYS A 470 -36.69 -3.08 -21.55
CA LYS A 470 -36.67 -2.52 -20.22
C LYS A 470 -35.72 -3.26 -19.29
N ARG A 471 -35.68 -4.59 -19.41
CA ARG A 471 -34.77 -5.42 -18.63
C ARG A 471 -33.31 -5.13 -19.02
N LEU A 472 -33.02 -5.13 -20.34
CA LEU A 472 -31.67 -4.78 -20.82
C LEU A 472 -31.22 -3.41 -20.29
N ARG A 473 -32.11 -2.41 -20.32
CA ARG A 473 -31.79 -1.06 -19.82
C ARG A 473 -31.45 -1.04 -18.35
N ARG A 474 -32.21 -1.74 -17.51
CA ARG A 474 -31.93 -1.84 -16.06
C ARG A 474 -30.60 -2.53 -15.82
N ASP A 475 -30.41 -3.73 -16.42
CA ASP A 475 -29.21 -4.54 -16.20
C ASP A 475 -27.94 -3.81 -16.70
N ALA A 476 -28.05 -3.01 -17.78
CA ALA A 476 -26.97 -2.16 -18.27
C ALA A 476 -26.65 -0.99 -17.33
N LEU A 477 -27.68 -0.34 -16.75
CA LEU A 477 -27.48 0.73 -15.78
C LEU A 477 -26.78 0.22 -14.50
N ASP A 478 -27.22 -0.94 -14.00
CA ASP A 478 -26.62 -1.56 -12.83
C ASP A 478 -25.14 -1.87 -13.08
N LEU A 479 -24.81 -2.43 -14.26
CA LEU A 479 -23.42 -2.72 -14.65
C LEU A 479 -22.59 -1.43 -14.81
N VAL A 480 -23.08 -0.43 -15.53
CA VAL A 480 -22.35 0.84 -15.73
C VAL A 480 -22.11 1.55 -14.40
N ARG A 481 -23.11 1.54 -13.51
CA ARG A 481 -22.96 2.07 -12.16
C ARG A 481 -21.84 1.37 -11.39
N GLU A 482 -21.82 0.04 -11.42
CA GLU A 482 -20.80 -0.77 -10.77
C GLU A 482 -19.40 -0.45 -11.32
N LEU A 483 -19.25 -0.35 -12.66
CA LEU A 483 -17.97 0.03 -13.29
C LEU A 483 -17.51 1.43 -12.90
N LEU A 484 -18.44 2.38 -12.74
CA LEU A 484 -18.14 3.73 -12.23
C LEU A 484 -17.68 3.68 -10.76
N GLU A 485 -18.42 2.95 -9.92
CA GLU A 485 -18.12 2.83 -8.48
C GLU A 485 -16.77 2.13 -8.21
N LEU A 486 -16.29 1.28 -9.13
CA LEU A 486 -14.98 0.63 -9.10
C LEU A 486 -13.87 1.41 -9.81
N GLY A 487 -14.18 2.54 -10.44
CA GLY A 487 -13.19 3.32 -11.19
C GLY A 487 -12.74 2.67 -12.50
N ALA A 488 -13.47 1.66 -13.01
CA ALA A 488 -13.28 1.05 -14.31
C ALA A 488 -13.85 1.90 -15.46
N ALA A 489 -14.73 2.82 -15.12
CA ALA A 489 -15.32 3.81 -16.00
C ALA A 489 -15.28 5.20 -15.37
N ARG A 490 -15.48 6.23 -16.21
CA ARG A 490 -15.55 7.61 -15.76
C ARG A 490 -16.60 8.39 -16.56
N PHE A 491 -17.15 9.40 -15.96
CA PHE A 491 -17.94 10.41 -16.69
C PHE A 491 -17.05 11.15 -17.69
N ALA A 492 -17.56 11.41 -18.90
CA ALA A 492 -16.83 12.03 -20.01
C ALA A 492 -16.83 13.56 -19.93
#